data_508cfb7d28ef158649a14d0c4f5cfe05
#
_entry.id   508cfb7d28ef158649a14d0c4f5cfe05
#
_cell.length_a   1.000
_cell.length_b   1.000
_cell.length_c   1.000
_cell.angle_alpha   90.00
_cell.angle_beta   90.00
_cell.angle_gamma   90.00
#
_symmetry.space_group_name_H-M   'P 1'
#
loop_
_entity.id
_entity.type
_entity.pdbx_description
1 polymer ?
#
loop_
_entity_poly.entity_id
_entity_poly.type
_entity_poly.pdbx_seq_one_letter_code
_entity_poly.pdbx_strand_id
1 'polypeptide(L)'
;MKKTIIDLFEDSVVKYGAKTFLLEKKHRAFEPTTYAETREQALETGAGLAAAGIRPGDKVAILSEGCNAWITSELGVFYAGAVSVPLSVKLEESNDLLFRMRHAEVKALFVSKYQLPKIRRIRAELPEVKHIIVIGHIPLEPGETALGTLRRLGRDYLSKHREEFLAIGRGIGNDDYATITYTSGTTADPKGVVLTHRNYTANVCLLYTSDA
;
A
#
# COMPACT_ATOMS: atom_id res chain seq x y z
N MET A 1 6.81 24.14 -5.92
CA MET A 1 5.59 23.41 -6.32
C MET A 1 5.29 22.38 -5.23
N LYS A 2 4.07 22.31 -4.73
CA LYS A 2 3.70 21.33 -3.69
C LYS A 2 3.58 19.98 -4.34
N LYS A 3 4.35 18.97 -3.88
CA LYS A 3 4.40 17.63 -4.46
C LYS A 3 3.77 16.60 -3.52
N THR A 4 3.08 15.62 -4.07
CA THR A 4 2.62 14.43 -3.35
C THR A 4 3.74 13.37 -3.30
N ILE A 5 3.53 12.28 -2.56
CA ILE A 5 4.44 11.12 -2.57
C ILE A 5 4.56 10.56 -3.99
N ILE A 6 3.44 10.49 -4.72
CA ILE A 6 3.42 10.00 -6.10
C ILE A 6 4.20 10.91 -7.03
N ASP A 7 4.06 12.25 -6.91
CA ASP A 7 4.84 13.18 -7.73
C ASP A 7 6.36 12.99 -7.52
N LEU A 8 6.80 12.82 -6.27
CA LEU A 8 8.22 12.57 -5.96
C LEU A 8 8.70 11.22 -6.53
N PHE A 9 7.85 10.21 -6.49
CA PHE A 9 8.18 8.91 -7.05
C PHE A 9 8.25 8.97 -8.59
N GLU A 10 7.29 9.61 -9.26
CA GLU A 10 7.28 9.80 -10.71
C GLU A 10 8.50 10.61 -11.19
N ASP A 11 8.88 11.70 -10.48
CA ASP A 11 10.12 12.42 -10.76
C ASP A 11 11.36 11.51 -10.68
N SER A 12 11.37 10.63 -9.68
CA SER A 12 12.46 9.66 -9.51
C SER A 12 12.48 8.62 -10.63
N VAL A 13 11.32 8.17 -11.08
CA VAL A 13 11.19 7.27 -12.24
C VAL A 13 11.71 7.92 -13.51
N VAL A 14 11.35 9.19 -13.75
CA VAL A 14 11.86 9.94 -14.91
C VAL A 14 13.38 10.05 -14.87
N LYS A 15 13.95 10.34 -13.69
CA LYS A 15 15.39 10.57 -13.53
C LYS A 15 16.20 9.27 -13.49
N TYR A 16 15.65 8.20 -12.92
CA TYR A 16 16.39 6.99 -12.55
C TYR A 16 15.75 5.70 -13.08
N GLY A 17 14.81 5.74 -14.00
CA GLY A 17 13.96 4.62 -14.43
C GLY A 17 14.65 3.26 -14.57
N ALA A 18 15.82 3.24 -15.23
CA ALA A 18 16.61 2.01 -15.44
C ALA A 18 17.50 1.62 -14.25
N LYS A 19 17.62 2.48 -13.21
CA LYS A 19 18.43 2.14 -12.03
C LYS A 19 17.66 1.25 -11.08
N THR A 20 18.38 0.45 -10.30
CA THR A 20 17.81 -0.36 -9.23
C THR A 20 17.20 0.54 -8.15
N PHE A 21 15.95 0.27 -7.81
CA PHE A 21 15.24 0.91 -6.71
C PHE A 21 15.11 -0.03 -5.51
N LEU A 22 14.75 -1.29 -5.74
CA LEU A 22 14.55 -2.28 -4.70
C LEU A 22 15.49 -3.47 -4.91
N LEU A 23 15.94 -4.04 -3.79
CA LEU A 23 16.70 -5.29 -3.76
C LEU A 23 15.98 -6.27 -2.84
N GLU A 24 15.63 -7.45 -3.35
CA GLU A 24 15.01 -8.51 -2.57
C GLU A 24 15.88 -9.77 -2.60
N LYS A 25 16.15 -10.32 -1.41
CA LYS A 25 16.89 -11.57 -1.32
C LYS A 25 15.99 -12.72 -1.73
N LYS A 26 16.31 -13.36 -2.87
CA LYS A 26 15.68 -14.60 -3.31
C LYS A 26 16.71 -15.72 -3.31
N HIS A 27 16.40 -16.77 -2.57
CA HIS A 27 17.35 -17.88 -2.34
C HIS A 27 18.70 -17.39 -1.76
N ARG A 28 19.76 -17.35 -2.56
CA ARG A 28 21.11 -16.94 -2.14
C ARG A 28 21.59 -15.64 -2.80
N ALA A 29 20.79 -15.03 -3.66
CA ALA A 29 21.14 -13.80 -4.39
C ALA A 29 20.17 -12.68 -4.09
N PHE A 30 20.64 -11.44 -4.27
CA PHE A 30 19.76 -10.26 -4.30
C PHE A 30 19.31 -10.02 -5.73
N GLU A 31 18.00 -9.96 -5.95
CA GLU A 31 17.40 -9.65 -7.23
C GLU A 31 17.00 -8.16 -7.23
N PRO A 32 17.49 -7.40 -8.22
CA PRO A 32 17.13 -5.99 -8.35
C PRO A 32 15.75 -5.83 -9.00
N THR A 33 15.05 -4.77 -8.61
CA THR A 33 13.87 -4.25 -9.31
C THR A 33 14.12 -2.77 -9.56
N THR A 34 13.99 -2.33 -10.80
CA THR A 34 14.24 -0.95 -11.20
C THR A 34 13.10 0.00 -10.77
N TYR A 35 13.34 1.31 -10.84
CA TYR A 35 12.29 2.31 -10.64
C TYR A 35 11.14 2.12 -11.63
N ALA A 36 11.43 1.88 -12.91
CA ALA A 36 10.42 1.69 -13.94
C ALA A 36 9.57 0.43 -13.68
N GLU A 37 10.21 -0.71 -13.35
CA GLU A 37 9.50 -1.94 -13.02
C GLU A 37 8.64 -1.79 -11.76
N THR A 38 9.17 -1.10 -10.74
CA THR A 38 8.41 -0.81 -9.50
C THR A 38 7.18 0.04 -9.82
N ARG A 39 7.33 1.05 -10.68
CA ARG A 39 6.22 1.89 -11.14
C ARG A 39 5.12 1.08 -11.81
N GLU A 40 5.46 0.25 -12.78
CA GLU A 40 4.45 -0.58 -13.48
C GLU A 40 3.76 -1.55 -12.51
N GLN A 41 4.50 -2.19 -11.60
CA GLN A 41 3.91 -3.05 -10.57
C GLN A 41 2.98 -2.29 -9.63
N ALA A 42 3.32 -1.07 -9.26
CA ALA A 42 2.48 -0.22 -8.41
C ALA A 42 1.23 0.25 -9.15
N LEU A 43 1.36 0.66 -10.42
CA LEU A 43 0.21 1.01 -11.27
C LEU A 43 -0.75 -0.16 -11.44
N GLU A 44 -0.23 -1.36 -11.74
CA GLU A 44 -1.04 -2.58 -11.84
C GLU A 44 -1.78 -2.87 -10.52
N THR A 45 -1.09 -2.70 -9.39
CA THR A 45 -1.68 -2.94 -8.07
C THR A 45 -2.79 -1.92 -7.77
N GLY A 46 -2.53 -0.63 -7.98
CA GLY A 46 -3.51 0.44 -7.76
C GLY A 46 -4.72 0.34 -8.68
N ALA A 47 -4.47 0.06 -9.97
CA ALA A 47 -5.54 -0.16 -10.94
C ALA A 47 -6.37 -1.42 -10.62
N GLY A 48 -5.74 -2.46 -10.10
CA GLY A 48 -6.42 -3.65 -9.60
C GLY A 48 -7.35 -3.33 -8.41
N LEU A 49 -6.90 -2.47 -7.48
CA LEU A 49 -7.74 -1.97 -6.39
C LEU A 49 -8.92 -1.16 -6.92
N ALA A 50 -8.69 -0.24 -7.87
CA ALA A 50 -9.74 0.56 -8.49
C ALA A 50 -10.77 -0.32 -9.22
N ALA A 51 -10.31 -1.32 -9.99
CA ALA A 51 -11.17 -2.30 -10.64
C ALA A 51 -11.97 -3.17 -9.65
N ALA A 52 -11.42 -3.43 -8.45
CA ALA A 52 -12.11 -4.10 -7.36
C ALA A 52 -13.08 -3.17 -6.59
N GLY A 53 -13.19 -1.89 -6.96
CA GLY A 53 -14.14 -0.95 -6.40
C GLY A 53 -13.59 -0.08 -5.26
N ILE A 54 -12.29 -0.13 -4.98
CA ILE A 54 -11.63 0.81 -4.05
C ILE A 54 -11.60 2.20 -4.69
N ARG A 55 -11.98 3.20 -3.93
CA ARG A 55 -12.11 4.59 -4.37
C ARG A 55 -11.12 5.50 -3.64
N PRO A 56 -10.83 6.70 -4.18
CA PRO A 56 -10.06 7.72 -3.45
C PRO A 56 -10.62 7.96 -2.05
N GLY A 57 -9.73 7.99 -1.06
CA GLY A 57 -10.06 8.14 0.36
C GLY A 57 -10.42 6.85 1.11
N ASP A 58 -10.66 5.72 0.42
CA ASP A 58 -10.82 4.42 1.08
C ASP A 58 -9.52 3.98 1.78
N LYS A 59 -9.65 3.28 2.90
CA LYS A 59 -8.51 2.83 3.69
C LYS A 59 -8.14 1.40 3.31
N VAL A 60 -6.87 1.22 3.00
CA VAL A 60 -6.29 -0.07 2.61
C VAL A 60 -5.18 -0.44 3.59
N ALA A 61 -5.36 -1.50 4.34
CA ALA A 61 -4.36 -1.96 5.29
C ALA A 61 -3.26 -2.79 4.62
N ILE A 62 -2.06 -2.76 5.22
CA ILE A 62 -0.93 -3.61 4.81
C ILE A 62 -0.37 -4.29 6.05
N LEU A 63 -0.51 -5.60 6.15
CA LEU A 63 0.02 -6.45 7.21
C LEU A 63 1.03 -7.45 6.63
N SER A 64 2.26 -7.03 6.49
CA SER A 64 3.33 -7.84 5.88
C SER A 64 4.69 -7.42 6.40
N GLU A 65 5.62 -8.37 6.39
CA GLU A 65 7.05 -8.11 6.54
C GLU A 65 7.55 -7.22 5.39
N GLY A 66 8.67 -6.53 5.64
CA GLY A 66 9.33 -5.71 4.61
C GLY A 66 9.79 -6.56 3.43
N CYS A 67 9.25 -6.27 2.26
CA CYS A 67 9.58 -6.91 0.98
C CYS A 67 9.23 -5.99 -0.19
N ASN A 68 9.67 -6.30 -1.40
CA ASN A 68 9.36 -5.49 -2.58
C ASN A 68 7.84 -5.38 -2.82
N ALA A 69 7.10 -6.46 -2.56
CA ALA A 69 5.64 -6.46 -2.68
C ALA A 69 4.96 -5.49 -1.70
N TRP A 70 5.53 -5.28 -0.50
CA TRP A 70 5.03 -4.29 0.46
C TRP A 70 5.10 -2.88 -0.14
N ILE A 71 6.27 -2.49 -0.66
CA ILE A 71 6.51 -1.16 -1.28
C ILE A 71 5.60 -0.94 -2.50
N THR A 72 5.53 -1.93 -3.40
CA THR A 72 4.69 -1.80 -4.61
C THR A 72 3.21 -1.79 -4.29
N SER A 73 2.77 -2.44 -3.18
CA SER A 73 1.39 -2.38 -2.71
C SER A 73 1.06 -1.01 -2.14
N GLU A 74 1.94 -0.44 -1.31
CA GLU A 74 1.72 0.90 -0.74
C GLU A 74 1.71 1.99 -1.81
N LEU A 75 2.66 1.97 -2.75
CA LEU A 75 2.63 2.88 -3.91
C LEU A 75 1.34 2.68 -4.73
N GLY A 76 0.88 1.45 -4.90
CA GLY A 76 -0.39 1.15 -5.57
C GLY A 76 -1.59 1.75 -4.84
N VAL A 77 -1.61 1.70 -3.49
CA VAL A 77 -2.64 2.36 -2.68
C VAL A 77 -2.64 3.87 -2.95
N PHE A 78 -1.47 4.50 -2.99
CA PHE A 78 -1.37 5.94 -3.29
C PHE A 78 -1.79 6.27 -4.73
N TYR A 79 -1.42 5.46 -5.74
CA TYR A 79 -1.90 5.65 -7.12
C TYR A 79 -3.41 5.55 -7.25
N ALA A 80 -4.06 4.71 -6.44
CA ALA A 80 -5.52 4.61 -6.38
C ALA A 80 -6.19 5.77 -5.60
N GLY A 81 -5.41 6.71 -5.06
CA GLY A 81 -5.91 7.80 -4.20
C GLY A 81 -6.41 7.32 -2.84
N ALA A 82 -6.10 6.08 -2.48
CA ALA A 82 -6.52 5.49 -1.21
C ALA A 82 -5.52 5.81 -0.09
N VAL A 83 -5.96 5.61 1.16
CA VAL A 83 -5.16 5.87 2.36
C VAL A 83 -4.54 4.57 2.85
N SER A 84 -3.21 4.53 3.00
CA SER A 84 -2.50 3.37 3.52
C SER A 84 -2.65 3.27 5.05
N VAL A 85 -2.90 2.05 5.54
CA VAL A 85 -2.95 1.72 6.97
C VAL A 85 -1.93 0.62 7.25
N PRO A 86 -0.63 0.97 7.41
CA PRO A 86 0.40 -0.01 7.73
C PRO A 86 0.20 -0.57 9.14
N LEU A 87 0.14 -1.90 9.23
CA LEU A 87 -0.03 -2.63 10.47
C LEU A 87 1.25 -3.37 10.84
N SER A 88 1.62 -3.33 12.13
CA SER A 88 2.81 -4.04 12.60
C SER A 88 2.57 -5.56 12.60
N VAL A 89 3.53 -6.31 12.05
CA VAL A 89 3.54 -7.79 12.11
C VAL A 89 3.70 -8.33 13.53
N LYS A 90 4.11 -7.48 14.49
CA LYS A 90 4.24 -7.81 15.91
C LYS A 90 2.91 -7.79 16.67
N LEU A 91 1.81 -7.41 16.03
CA LEU A 91 0.48 -7.49 16.62
C LEU A 91 0.05 -8.95 16.66
N GLU A 92 0.09 -9.54 17.85
CA GLU A 92 -0.28 -10.96 18.07
C GLU A 92 -1.74 -11.10 18.54
N GLU A 93 -2.22 -10.11 19.28
CA GLU A 93 -3.58 -10.11 19.82
C GLU A 93 -4.61 -9.81 18.73
N SER A 94 -5.61 -10.69 18.61
CA SER A 94 -6.69 -10.52 17.63
C SER A 94 -7.43 -9.20 17.82
N ASN A 95 -7.70 -8.81 19.06
CA ASN A 95 -8.39 -7.56 19.39
C ASN A 95 -7.62 -6.33 18.94
N ASP A 96 -6.30 -6.37 18.96
CA ASP A 96 -5.44 -5.30 18.51
C ASP A 96 -5.55 -5.06 17.00
N LEU A 97 -5.61 -6.13 16.22
CA LEU A 97 -5.82 -6.07 14.78
C LEU A 97 -7.25 -5.61 14.46
N LEU A 98 -8.25 -6.20 15.11
CA LEU A 98 -9.67 -5.85 14.95
C LEU A 98 -9.92 -4.37 15.24
N PHE A 99 -9.41 -3.87 16.38
CA PHE A 99 -9.56 -2.46 16.74
C PHE A 99 -9.04 -1.54 15.64
N ARG A 100 -7.79 -1.72 15.19
CA ARG A 100 -7.17 -0.84 14.19
C ARG A 100 -7.88 -0.90 12.85
N MET A 101 -8.27 -2.09 12.41
CA MET A 101 -8.92 -2.25 11.11
C MET A 101 -10.34 -1.68 11.10
N ARG A 102 -11.08 -1.84 12.20
CA ARG A 102 -12.41 -1.26 12.36
C ARG A 102 -12.36 0.25 12.54
N HIS A 103 -11.48 0.74 13.44
CA HIS A 103 -11.31 2.16 13.71
C HIS A 103 -10.86 2.95 12.46
N ALA A 104 -10.01 2.36 11.63
CA ALA A 104 -9.61 2.95 10.35
C ALA A 104 -10.63 2.71 9.23
N GLU A 105 -11.70 1.94 9.43
CA GLU A 105 -12.69 1.59 8.41
C GLU A 105 -12.06 0.94 7.17
N VAL A 106 -11.16 -0.02 7.39
CA VAL A 106 -10.42 -0.69 6.31
C VAL A 106 -11.35 -1.40 5.34
N LYS A 107 -11.21 -1.14 4.03
CA LYS A 107 -11.99 -1.77 2.95
C LYS A 107 -11.26 -2.91 2.26
N ALA A 108 -9.93 -2.84 2.18
CA ALA A 108 -9.09 -3.88 1.61
C ALA A 108 -7.83 -4.08 2.46
N LEU A 109 -7.27 -5.28 2.40
CA LEU A 109 -6.10 -5.67 3.18
C LEU A 109 -5.11 -6.41 2.28
N PHE A 110 -3.88 -5.92 2.19
CA PHE A 110 -2.73 -6.70 1.76
C PHE A 110 -2.15 -7.44 2.97
N VAL A 111 -1.97 -8.75 2.85
CA VAL A 111 -1.46 -9.57 3.94
C VAL A 111 -0.43 -10.57 3.44
N SER A 112 0.71 -10.71 4.14
CA SER A 112 1.69 -11.73 3.79
C SER A 112 1.16 -13.14 4.13
N LYS A 113 1.67 -14.13 3.44
CA LYS A 113 1.36 -15.54 3.74
C LYS A 113 1.67 -15.92 5.20
N TYR A 114 2.61 -15.22 5.84
CA TYR A 114 2.98 -15.48 7.23
C TYR A 114 1.99 -14.88 8.23
N GLN A 115 1.36 -13.75 7.89
CA GLN A 115 0.39 -13.07 8.72
C GLN A 115 -1.07 -13.49 8.41
N LEU A 116 -1.31 -14.14 7.27
CA LEU A 116 -2.64 -14.56 6.83
C LEU A 116 -3.38 -15.42 7.88
N PRO A 117 -2.75 -16.35 8.62
CA PRO A 117 -3.45 -17.11 9.66
C PRO A 117 -4.08 -16.23 10.76
N LYS A 118 -3.48 -15.07 11.08
CA LYS A 118 -4.07 -14.11 12.04
C LYS A 118 -5.39 -13.54 11.49
N ILE A 119 -5.39 -13.19 10.22
CA ILE A 119 -6.57 -12.60 9.55
C ILE A 119 -7.69 -13.62 9.39
N ARG A 120 -7.37 -14.87 9.03
CA ARG A 120 -8.35 -15.96 8.93
C ARG A 120 -9.09 -16.18 10.24
N ARG A 121 -8.39 -16.12 11.39
CA ARG A 121 -9.01 -16.27 12.72
C ARG A 121 -10.07 -15.21 13.03
N ILE A 122 -9.88 -13.98 12.55
CA ILE A 122 -10.77 -12.85 12.83
C ILE A 122 -11.63 -12.45 11.62
N ARG A 123 -11.60 -13.24 10.55
CA ARG A 123 -12.25 -12.89 9.27
C ARG A 123 -13.75 -12.61 9.44
N ALA A 124 -14.44 -13.41 10.23
CA ALA A 124 -15.88 -13.25 10.47
C ALA A 124 -16.23 -11.92 11.16
N GLU A 125 -15.27 -11.35 11.87
CA GLU A 125 -15.44 -10.09 12.61
C GLU A 125 -15.08 -8.84 11.78
N LEU A 126 -14.67 -9.02 10.52
CA LEU A 126 -14.27 -7.97 9.59
C LEU A 126 -15.17 -7.95 8.32
N PRO A 127 -16.50 -7.78 8.45
CA PRO A 127 -17.40 -7.82 7.31
C PRO A 127 -17.17 -6.67 6.32
N GLU A 128 -16.57 -5.55 6.78
CA GLU A 128 -16.28 -4.36 5.98
C GLU A 128 -15.04 -4.53 5.09
N VAL A 129 -14.13 -5.45 5.44
CA VAL A 129 -12.96 -5.76 4.62
C VAL A 129 -13.41 -6.64 3.45
N LYS A 130 -13.66 -6.03 2.30
CA LYS A 130 -14.21 -6.73 1.13
C LYS A 130 -13.15 -7.53 0.35
N HIS A 131 -11.89 -7.10 0.42
CA HIS A 131 -10.80 -7.68 -0.36
C HIS A 131 -9.63 -8.04 0.54
N ILE A 132 -9.24 -9.31 0.55
CA ILE A 132 -8.02 -9.81 1.20
C ILE A 132 -7.05 -10.21 0.09
N ILE A 133 -5.98 -9.44 -0.06
CA ILE A 133 -4.96 -9.64 -1.08
C ILE A 133 -3.73 -10.29 -0.44
N VAL A 134 -3.41 -11.49 -0.88
CA VAL A 134 -2.35 -12.31 -0.28
C VAL A 134 -1.02 -12.11 -1.01
N ILE A 135 0.00 -11.70 -0.24
CA ILE A 135 1.39 -11.59 -0.69
C ILE A 135 2.11 -12.92 -0.40
N GLY A 136 2.63 -13.54 -1.46
CA GLY A 136 3.31 -14.84 -1.41
C GLY A 136 2.44 -16.00 -1.87
N HIS A 137 3.04 -17.18 -1.91
CA HIS A 137 2.39 -18.41 -2.40
C HIS A 137 1.90 -19.25 -1.22
N ILE A 138 0.60 -19.44 -1.15
CA ILE A 138 -0.11 -20.28 -0.17
C ILE A 138 -1.47 -20.68 -0.78
N PRO A 139 -2.06 -21.81 -0.41
CA PRO A 139 -3.45 -22.12 -0.77
C PRO A 139 -4.40 -21.03 -0.25
N LEU A 140 -5.25 -20.51 -1.14
CA LEU A 140 -6.21 -19.45 -0.83
C LEU A 140 -7.56 -20.04 -0.43
N GLU A 141 -8.23 -19.35 0.49
CA GLU A 141 -9.59 -19.63 0.88
C GLU A 141 -10.59 -18.73 0.11
N PRO A 142 -11.90 -19.06 0.09
CA PRO A 142 -12.91 -18.19 -0.51
C PRO A 142 -12.86 -16.76 0.04
N GLY A 143 -12.85 -15.78 -0.86
CA GLY A 143 -12.71 -14.35 -0.51
C GLY A 143 -11.27 -13.84 -0.42
N GLU A 144 -10.27 -14.69 -0.65
CA GLU A 144 -8.86 -14.32 -0.76
C GLU A 144 -8.42 -14.24 -2.22
N THR A 145 -7.54 -13.30 -2.53
CA THR A 145 -7.03 -13.06 -3.88
C THR A 145 -5.51 -12.98 -3.84
N ALA A 146 -4.80 -13.70 -4.70
CA ALA A 146 -3.35 -13.53 -4.81
C ALA A 146 -3.01 -12.14 -5.36
N LEU A 147 -1.91 -11.53 -4.89
CA LEU A 147 -1.41 -10.25 -5.41
C LEU A 147 -1.21 -10.28 -6.94
N GLY A 148 -0.70 -11.39 -7.47
CA GLY A 148 -0.54 -11.57 -8.92
C GLY A 148 -1.85 -11.54 -9.70
N THR A 149 -2.94 -12.04 -9.09
CA THR A 149 -4.29 -11.97 -9.68
C THR A 149 -4.84 -10.54 -9.66
N LEU A 150 -4.65 -9.81 -8.55
CA LEU A 150 -5.02 -8.39 -8.46
C LEU A 150 -4.27 -7.57 -9.53
N ARG A 151 -2.97 -7.79 -9.68
CA ARG A 151 -2.16 -7.10 -10.70
C ARG A 151 -2.62 -7.42 -12.12
N ARG A 152 -2.99 -8.67 -12.41
CA ARG A 152 -3.56 -9.03 -13.70
C ARG A 152 -4.87 -8.27 -13.97
N LEU A 153 -5.77 -8.22 -13.00
CA LEU A 153 -6.98 -7.40 -13.07
C LEU A 153 -6.65 -5.93 -13.35
N GLY A 154 -5.61 -5.42 -12.69
CA GLY A 154 -5.12 -4.05 -12.91
C GLY A 154 -4.58 -3.82 -14.32
N ARG A 155 -3.80 -4.76 -14.87
CA ARG A 155 -3.34 -4.67 -16.28
C ARG A 155 -4.52 -4.62 -17.26
N ASP A 156 -5.51 -5.48 -17.04
CA ASP A 156 -6.71 -5.52 -17.87
C ASP A 156 -7.51 -4.21 -17.77
N TYR A 157 -7.57 -3.63 -16.58
CA TYR A 157 -8.18 -2.32 -16.36
C TYR A 157 -7.39 -1.20 -17.05
N LEU A 158 -6.07 -1.16 -16.86
CA LEU A 158 -5.19 -0.15 -17.47
C LEU A 158 -5.19 -0.22 -19.00
N SER A 159 -5.40 -1.39 -19.60
CA SER A 159 -5.48 -1.51 -21.06
C SER A 159 -6.64 -0.71 -21.66
N LYS A 160 -7.67 -0.40 -20.87
CA LYS A 160 -8.89 0.29 -21.31
C LYS A 160 -9.05 1.68 -20.69
N HIS A 161 -8.52 1.89 -19.47
CA HIS A 161 -8.81 3.06 -18.62
C HIS A 161 -7.55 3.73 -18.08
N ARG A 162 -6.40 3.61 -18.80
CA ARG A 162 -5.11 4.11 -18.28
C ARG A 162 -5.14 5.60 -17.93
N GLU A 163 -5.64 6.44 -18.83
CA GLU A 163 -5.67 7.88 -18.61
C GLU A 163 -6.64 8.29 -17.48
N GLU A 164 -7.78 7.62 -17.39
CA GLU A 164 -8.74 7.83 -16.30
C GLU A 164 -8.11 7.46 -14.95
N PHE A 165 -7.40 6.33 -14.89
CA PHE A 165 -6.70 5.91 -13.68
C PHE A 165 -5.58 6.87 -13.30
N LEU A 166 -4.74 7.28 -14.23
CA LEU A 166 -3.67 8.25 -13.97
C LEU A 166 -4.22 9.62 -13.55
N ALA A 167 -5.41 9.99 -14.00
CA ALA A 167 -6.08 11.22 -13.56
C ALA A 167 -6.43 11.20 -12.07
N ILE A 168 -6.69 10.03 -11.47
CA ILE A 168 -6.89 9.90 -10.02
C ILE A 168 -5.64 10.39 -9.28
N GLY A 169 -4.46 9.85 -9.63
CA GLY A 169 -3.19 10.25 -9.00
C GLY A 169 -2.89 11.73 -9.17
N ARG A 170 -3.18 12.30 -10.35
CA ARG A 170 -3.01 13.74 -10.62
C ARG A 170 -3.98 14.62 -9.83
N GLY A 171 -5.14 14.08 -9.43
CA GLY A 171 -6.14 14.78 -8.61
C GLY A 171 -5.83 14.82 -7.12
N ILE A 172 -4.85 14.04 -6.64
CA ILE A 172 -4.47 14.00 -5.22
C ILE A 172 -3.76 15.29 -4.83
N GLY A 173 -4.27 15.92 -3.78
CA GLY A 173 -3.68 17.12 -3.19
C GLY A 173 -2.66 16.80 -2.09
N ASN A 174 -1.81 17.77 -1.79
CA ASN A 174 -0.81 17.64 -0.72
C ASN A 174 -1.43 17.45 0.66
N ASP A 175 -2.62 17.99 0.87
CA ASP A 175 -3.34 17.95 2.14
C ASP A 175 -4.27 16.72 2.24
N ASP A 176 -4.35 15.91 1.17
CA ASP A 176 -5.06 14.65 1.22
C ASP A 176 -4.33 13.66 2.12
N TYR A 177 -5.10 12.79 2.77
CA TYR A 177 -4.56 11.79 3.68
C TYR A 177 -3.77 10.74 2.90
N ALA A 178 -2.53 10.49 3.33
CA ALA A 178 -1.67 9.46 2.77
C ALA A 178 -1.70 8.19 3.61
N THR A 179 -1.55 8.34 4.95
CA THR A 179 -1.51 7.18 5.84
C THR A 179 -2.24 7.42 7.16
N ILE A 180 -2.66 6.32 7.79
CA ILE A 180 -3.06 6.27 9.20
C ILE A 180 -2.11 5.29 9.90
N THR A 181 -1.22 5.82 10.75
CA THR A 181 -0.25 5.01 11.48
C THR A 181 -0.65 4.93 12.96
N TYR A 182 -0.74 3.71 13.49
CA TYR A 182 -1.09 3.48 14.89
C TYR A 182 0.13 3.49 15.78
N THR A 183 0.08 4.29 16.83
CA THR A 183 1.08 4.31 17.90
C THR A 183 0.56 3.61 19.14
N SER A 184 1.46 2.94 19.89
CA SER A 184 1.17 2.49 21.25
C SER A 184 1.09 3.72 22.14
N GLY A 185 -0.13 4.22 22.38
CA GLY A 185 -0.34 5.35 23.29
C GLY A 185 -0.02 4.95 24.74
N THR A 186 0.26 5.94 25.60
CA THR A 186 0.34 5.76 27.06
C THR A 186 -1.04 5.48 27.69
N THR A 187 -2.13 5.57 26.94
CA THR A 187 -3.52 5.26 27.28
C THR A 187 -3.90 3.89 26.73
N ALA A 188 -4.95 3.26 27.28
CA ALA A 188 -5.36 1.89 26.98
C ALA A 188 -5.58 1.59 25.47
N ASP A 189 -6.08 2.57 24.68
CA ASP A 189 -6.36 2.36 23.28
C ASP A 189 -5.30 2.97 22.34
N PRO A 190 -4.90 2.26 21.27
CA PRO A 190 -3.97 2.78 20.26
C PRO A 190 -4.55 3.99 19.53
N LYS A 191 -3.72 5.00 19.28
CA LYS A 191 -4.12 6.21 18.54
C LYS A 191 -3.71 6.11 17.08
N GLY A 192 -4.66 6.39 16.17
CA GLY A 192 -4.39 6.54 14.74
C GLY A 192 -3.90 7.94 14.42
N VAL A 193 -2.64 8.06 14.04
CA VAL A 193 -2.04 9.32 13.56
C VAL A 193 -2.27 9.41 12.07
N VAL A 194 -3.04 10.41 11.66
CA VAL A 194 -3.29 10.69 10.24
C VAL A 194 -2.17 11.56 9.70
N LEU A 195 -1.54 11.13 8.62
CA LEU A 195 -0.50 11.87 7.91
C LEU A 195 -0.96 12.17 6.48
N THR A 196 -0.75 13.42 6.06
CA THR A 196 -1.00 13.85 4.68
C THR A 196 0.20 13.60 3.79
N HIS A 197 0.03 13.69 2.47
CA HIS A 197 1.14 13.67 1.53
C HIS A 197 2.18 14.74 1.86
N ARG A 198 1.74 15.93 2.30
CA ARG A 198 2.61 17.04 2.71
C ARG A 198 3.53 16.67 3.87
N ASN A 199 3.04 15.90 4.86
CA ASN A 199 3.88 15.52 6.00
C ASN A 199 5.08 14.69 5.55
N TYR A 200 4.88 13.79 4.59
CA TYR A 200 5.96 12.98 4.02
C TYR A 200 6.91 13.82 3.17
N THR A 201 6.38 14.61 2.25
CA THR A 201 7.20 15.37 1.29
C THR A 201 8.00 16.47 1.95
N ALA A 202 7.48 17.08 3.04
CA ALA A 202 8.23 18.06 3.84
C ALA A 202 9.46 17.43 4.48
N ASN A 203 9.36 16.21 5.04
CA ASN A 203 10.50 15.51 5.61
C ASN A 203 11.56 15.15 4.55
N VAL A 204 11.15 14.66 3.39
CA VAL A 204 12.06 14.35 2.28
C VAL A 204 12.82 15.60 1.84
N CYS A 205 12.13 16.74 1.67
CA CYS A 205 12.77 17.99 1.28
C CYS A 205 13.81 18.46 2.32
N LEU A 206 13.51 18.35 3.62
CA LEU A 206 14.45 18.76 4.69
C LEU A 206 15.72 17.91 4.71
N LEU A 207 15.60 16.60 4.47
CA LEU A 207 16.75 15.69 4.46
C LEU A 207 17.71 15.95 3.27
N TYR A 208 17.17 16.40 2.12
CA TYR A 208 17.99 16.68 0.93
C TYR A 208 18.53 18.12 0.83
N THR A 209 18.03 19.04 1.66
CA THR A 209 18.52 20.44 1.70
C THR A 209 19.57 20.67 2.78
N SER A 210 19.83 19.71 3.68
CA SER A 210 20.86 19.81 4.71
C SER A 210 22.27 19.47 4.23
N ASP A 211 22.43 18.94 3.01
CA ASP A 211 23.71 18.56 2.41
C ASP A 211 24.14 19.48 1.24
N ALA A 212 23.58 20.71 1.16
CA ALA A 212 23.96 21.70 0.15
C ALA A 212 24.75 22.85 0.76
#